data_9c9c5e852f2c19069d40238ce3b6bfc5
#
_entry.id   9c9c5e852f2c19069d40238ce3b6bfc5
#
_cell.length_a   1.000
_cell.length_b   1.000
_cell.length_c   1.000
_cell.angle_alpha   90.00
_cell.angle_beta   90.00
_cell.angle_gamma   90.00
#
_symmetry.space_group_name_H-M   'P 1'
#
loop_
_entity.id
_entity.type
_entity.pdbx_description
1 polymer ?
#
loop_
_entity_poly.entity_id
_entity_poly.type
_entity_poly.pdbx_seq_one_letter_code
_entity_poly.pdbx_strand_id
1 'polypeptide(L)'
;MSATPKPLVLIILDGFGHSDKPEYNAIHAANTPVYDRLRATYPHGLISGSGMDVGLPDGQMGNSEVGHMNLGAGRVVYQDFTRVTKAIRDGEFFENPTINQAVDKAVAAGKAVHILGLLSDGGVHSHQDHIVAMAELAARRGAEKIYLHAFLDGRDTPPKSAQPSIELLDAAFARLGKGRIASLTGRYFAMDRDNRWDRVEQAYHLIVDGAGQFSAASAVEGLQAAYERGESDEFVKATTIGTPVQVEDGDAVVFMNFRADRARELTRAFVEPGFKEFERKRAPQVGFVMLTQYAASIPAPAAFAPEALTNVLGEYLAKNGKTQLRIAETEKYAHVTFFFSGGREEPFEGEERILIPSPNVATYDLKPEMSAPEVTDKIVDAIENQRYDVIIVNYANGDMVGHTGVFEAAVKAVETLDTCVGRITEALQKVGGEALITADHGNVEQMEDECTGQAHTAHTCEPVPFIYVGKRPARIREGGVLADVAPTLLKLMGLEQPAEMTGKTIVELE
;
A
#
# COMPACT_ATOMS: atom_id res chain seq x y z
N MET A 1 -30.49 -30.78 1.91
CA MET A 1 -29.49 -29.76 1.57
C MET A 1 -28.45 -30.42 0.68
N SER A 2 -28.25 -29.96 -0.55
CA SER A 2 -27.18 -30.51 -1.41
C SER A 2 -25.85 -30.19 -0.73
N ALA A 3 -24.90 -31.14 -0.76
CA ALA A 3 -23.56 -30.92 -0.20
C ALA A 3 -22.91 -29.75 -0.92
N THR A 4 -22.23 -28.88 -0.18
CA THR A 4 -21.46 -27.77 -0.74
C THR A 4 -20.37 -28.34 -1.63
N PRO A 5 -20.20 -27.84 -2.88
CA PRO A 5 -19.13 -28.30 -3.78
C PRO A 5 -17.75 -28.20 -3.14
N LYS A 6 -16.91 -29.23 -3.38
CA LYS A 6 -15.58 -29.37 -2.77
C LYS A 6 -14.65 -30.08 -3.75
N PRO A 7 -13.36 -29.64 -3.92
CA PRO A 7 -12.80 -28.40 -3.37
C PRO A 7 -13.27 -27.16 -4.11
N LEU A 8 -13.08 -26.00 -3.47
CA LEU A 8 -13.15 -24.69 -4.14
C LEU A 8 -11.72 -24.19 -4.41
N VAL A 9 -11.41 -23.84 -5.63
CA VAL A 9 -10.07 -23.38 -6.03
C VAL A 9 -10.12 -21.90 -6.41
N LEU A 10 -9.27 -21.09 -5.79
CA LEU A 10 -8.99 -19.73 -6.25
C LEU A 10 -7.73 -19.76 -7.11
N ILE A 11 -7.86 -19.46 -8.37
CA ILE A 11 -6.76 -19.35 -9.34
C ILE A 11 -6.45 -17.87 -9.55
N ILE A 12 -5.27 -17.44 -9.14
CA ILE A 12 -4.78 -16.07 -9.33
C ILE A 12 -3.76 -16.09 -10.45
N LEU A 13 -4.11 -15.48 -11.59
CA LEU A 13 -3.23 -15.30 -12.74
C LEU A 13 -2.49 -13.98 -12.57
N ASP A 14 -1.33 -13.99 -11.94
CA ASP A 14 -0.56 -12.78 -11.60
C ASP A 14 -0.21 -11.98 -12.86
N GLY A 15 -0.51 -10.68 -12.86
CA GLY A 15 -0.23 -9.80 -13.98
C GLY A 15 -1.09 -10.02 -15.22
N PHE A 16 -2.30 -10.56 -15.07
CA PHE A 16 -3.22 -10.88 -16.16
C PHE A 16 -4.41 -9.91 -16.14
N GLY A 17 -4.26 -8.75 -16.79
CA GLY A 17 -5.32 -7.75 -16.92
C GLY A 17 -6.24 -8.01 -18.10
N HIS A 18 -7.14 -7.06 -18.34
CA HIS A 18 -8.05 -7.10 -19.48
C HIS A 18 -8.00 -5.79 -20.26
N SER A 19 -7.73 -5.88 -21.55
CA SER A 19 -7.84 -4.77 -22.49
C SER A 19 -8.47 -5.24 -23.78
N ASP A 20 -9.35 -4.41 -24.34
CA ASP A 20 -9.98 -4.66 -25.67
C ASP A 20 -9.03 -4.33 -26.83
N LYS A 21 -7.90 -3.68 -26.55
CA LYS A 21 -6.90 -3.36 -27.56
C LYS A 21 -6.11 -4.60 -27.94
N PRO A 22 -6.03 -4.97 -29.24
CA PRO A 22 -5.28 -6.15 -29.67
C PRO A 22 -3.77 -5.91 -29.82
N GLU A 23 -3.33 -4.66 -30.03
CA GLU A 23 -1.94 -4.30 -30.26
C GLU A 23 -1.10 -4.55 -29.01
N TYR A 24 -0.02 -5.30 -29.16
CA TYR A 24 0.89 -5.66 -28.05
C TYR A 24 0.20 -6.21 -26.81
N ASN A 25 -0.96 -6.82 -26.99
CA ASN A 25 -1.72 -7.53 -25.96
C ASN A 25 -1.40 -9.02 -26.07
N ALA A 26 -0.59 -9.55 -25.13
CA ALA A 26 -0.16 -10.92 -25.15
C ALA A 26 -1.32 -11.91 -24.94
N ILE A 27 -2.36 -11.51 -24.24
CA ILE A 27 -3.55 -12.34 -24.03
C ILE A 27 -4.35 -12.47 -25.33
N HIS A 28 -4.51 -11.37 -26.04
CA HIS A 28 -5.21 -11.34 -27.31
C HIS A 28 -4.46 -12.12 -28.41
N ALA A 29 -3.12 -12.05 -28.40
CA ALA A 29 -2.28 -12.72 -29.39
C ALA A 29 -2.10 -14.22 -29.12
N ALA A 30 -2.26 -14.67 -27.88
CA ALA A 30 -2.09 -16.05 -27.48
C ALA A 30 -3.25 -16.95 -27.96
N ASN A 31 -2.94 -18.21 -28.23
CA ASN A 31 -3.95 -19.24 -28.48
C ASN A 31 -4.47 -19.76 -27.10
N THR A 32 -5.67 -19.33 -26.73
CA THR A 32 -6.27 -19.57 -25.41
C THR A 32 -7.64 -20.30 -25.49
N PRO A 33 -7.71 -21.52 -26.09
CA PRO A 33 -8.97 -22.20 -26.29
C PRO A 33 -9.71 -22.53 -24.99
N VAL A 34 -9.00 -22.73 -23.88
CA VAL A 34 -9.63 -23.01 -22.58
C VAL A 34 -10.24 -21.73 -22.02
N TYR A 35 -9.49 -20.64 -21.97
CA TYR A 35 -9.95 -19.37 -21.45
C TYR A 35 -11.15 -18.84 -22.24
N ASP A 36 -11.11 -18.94 -23.56
CA ASP A 36 -12.21 -18.54 -24.45
C ASP A 36 -13.47 -19.38 -24.20
N ARG A 37 -13.32 -20.70 -24.05
CA ARG A 37 -14.41 -21.60 -23.71
C ARG A 37 -15.01 -21.29 -22.34
N LEU A 38 -14.17 -21.05 -21.33
CA LEU A 38 -14.63 -20.73 -19.98
C LEU A 38 -15.44 -19.44 -19.97
N ARG A 39 -14.98 -18.40 -20.64
CA ARG A 39 -15.73 -17.15 -20.79
C ARG A 39 -17.04 -17.32 -21.56
N ALA A 40 -17.07 -18.16 -22.58
CA ALA A 40 -18.27 -18.43 -23.34
C ALA A 40 -19.32 -19.27 -22.59
N THR A 41 -18.88 -20.06 -21.61
CA THR A 41 -19.70 -21.05 -20.92
C THR A 41 -20.15 -20.64 -19.52
N TYR A 42 -19.31 -19.95 -18.80
CA TYR A 42 -19.50 -19.67 -17.38
C TYR A 42 -19.73 -18.18 -17.08
N PRO A 43 -20.41 -17.86 -15.97
CA PRO A 43 -20.55 -16.48 -15.53
C PRO A 43 -19.18 -15.82 -15.35
N HIS A 44 -19.00 -14.66 -15.97
CA HIS A 44 -17.75 -13.91 -15.93
C HIS A 44 -17.98 -12.41 -15.94
N GLY A 45 -16.98 -11.66 -15.54
CA GLY A 45 -16.97 -10.21 -15.50
C GLY A 45 -15.57 -9.69 -15.30
N LEU A 46 -15.49 -8.42 -14.98
CA LEU A 46 -14.23 -7.71 -14.66
C LEU A 46 -14.34 -7.13 -13.26
N ILE A 47 -13.21 -7.13 -12.55
CA ILE A 47 -13.08 -6.49 -11.23
C ILE A 47 -11.87 -5.56 -11.21
N SER A 48 -11.92 -4.55 -10.35
CA SER A 48 -10.82 -3.58 -10.21
C SER A 48 -9.70 -4.13 -9.32
N GLY A 49 -8.46 -3.95 -9.77
CA GLY A 49 -7.23 -4.32 -9.06
C GLY A 49 -6.25 -3.15 -8.88
N SER A 50 -6.70 -1.89 -9.01
CA SER A 50 -5.83 -0.71 -8.97
C SER A 50 -6.45 0.45 -8.19
N GLY A 51 -5.65 1.46 -7.92
CA GLY A 51 -6.09 2.71 -7.29
C GLY A 51 -6.78 2.53 -5.94
N MET A 52 -7.75 3.38 -5.66
CA MET A 52 -8.49 3.38 -4.38
C MET A 52 -9.21 2.06 -4.10
N ASP A 53 -9.55 1.30 -5.11
CA ASP A 53 -10.24 0.01 -4.98
C ASP A 53 -9.38 -1.07 -4.31
N VAL A 54 -8.08 -0.85 -4.25
CA VAL A 54 -7.13 -1.71 -3.53
C VAL A 54 -6.35 -0.97 -2.42
N GLY A 55 -6.76 0.25 -2.10
CA GLY A 55 -6.14 1.05 -1.04
C GLY A 55 -4.88 1.82 -1.47
N LEU A 56 -4.67 2.00 -2.76
CA LEU A 56 -3.62 2.82 -3.36
C LEU A 56 -4.19 4.19 -3.81
N PRO A 57 -3.35 5.20 -4.07
CA PRO A 57 -3.81 6.46 -4.65
C PRO A 57 -4.55 6.27 -5.98
N ASP A 58 -5.45 7.20 -6.31
CA ASP A 58 -6.15 7.20 -7.59
C ASP A 58 -5.16 7.17 -8.77
N GLY A 59 -5.44 6.32 -9.76
CA GLY A 59 -4.61 6.17 -10.95
C GLY A 59 -3.30 5.40 -10.72
N GLN A 60 -3.03 4.92 -9.53
CA GLN A 60 -1.86 4.07 -9.28
C GLN A 60 -2.17 2.63 -9.65
N MET A 61 -1.28 2.03 -10.45
CA MET A 61 -1.33 0.61 -10.80
C MET A 61 -1.26 -0.28 -9.56
N GLY A 62 -1.99 -1.40 -9.57
CA GLY A 62 -1.88 -2.43 -8.56
C GLY A 62 -0.52 -3.11 -8.52
N ASN A 63 -0.31 -3.92 -7.51
CA ASN A 63 0.87 -4.79 -7.39
C ASN A 63 0.50 -6.06 -6.63
N SER A 64 1.37 -7.07 -6.72
CA SER A 64 1.06 -8.39 -6.15
C SER A 64 0.92 -8.37 -4.63
N GLU A 65 1.70 -7.58 -3.91
CA GLU A 65 1.63 -7.49 -2.44
C GLU A 65 0.28 -6.95 -1.99
N VAL A 66 -0.09 -5.79 -2.51
CA VAL A 66 -1.38 -5.13 -2.22
C VAL A 66 -2.55 -5.96 -2.72
N GLY A 67 -2.46 -6.52 -3.93
CA GLY A 67 -3.52 -7.34 -4.51
C GLY A 67 -3.82 -8.58 -3.66
N HIS A 68 -2.79 -9.35 -3.28
CA HIS A 68 -2.97 -10.54 -2.45
C HIS A 68 -3.45 -10.21 -1.03
N MET A 69 -3.02 -9.08 -0.47
CA MET A 69 -3.51 -8.63 0.84
C MET A 69 -5.02 -8.34 0.78
N ASN A 70 -5.50 -7.65 -0.24
CA ASN A 70 -6.94 -7.39 -0.43
C ASN A 70 -7.72 -8.67 -0.69
N LEU A 71 -7.20 -9.58 -1.55
CA LEU A 71 -7.81 -10.88 -1.81
C LEU A 71 -8.02 -11.72 -0.54
N GLY A 72 -7.02 -11.75 0.32
CA GLY A 72 -7.08 -12.52 1.57
C GLY A 72 -7.84 -11.84 2.70
N ALA A 73 -7.81 -10.51 2.76
CA ALA A 73 -8.44 -9.75 3.84
C ALA A 73 -9.97 -9.60 3.70
N GLY A 74 -10.49 -9.71 2.48
CA GLY A 74 -11.93 -9.51 2.22
C GLY A 74 -12.40 -8.08 2.50
N ARG A 75 -11.45 -7.15 2.49
CA ARG A 75 -11.67 -5.71 2.69
C ARG A 75 -10.59 -4.93 1.97
N VAL A 76 -10.89 -3.67 1.62
CA VAL A 76 -9.85 -2.78 1.07
C VAL A 76 -8.87 -2.45 2.18
N VAL A 77 -7.60 -2.78 1.98
CA VAL A 77 -6.51 -2.48 2.92
C VAL A 77 -5.79 -1.24 2.42
N TYR A 78 -6.09 -0.10 3.05
CA TYR A 78 -5.51 1.18 2.65
C TYR A 78 -4.05 1.27 3.07
N GLN A 79 -3.18 1.63 2.13
CA GLN A 79 -1.81 2.05 2.44
C GLN A 79 -1.83 3.35 3.24
N ASP A 80 -0.82 3.60 4.07
CA ASP A 80 -0.82 4.73 4.99
C ASP A 80 -1.08 6.08 4.30
N PHE A 81 -0.45 6.33 3.15
CA PHE A 81 -0.71 7.53 2.36
C PHE A 81 -2.19 7.68 1.99
N THR A 82 -2.76 6.62 1.44
CA THR A 82 -4.16 6.60 0.97
C THR A 82 -5.13 6.68 2.15
N ARG A 83 -4.81 6.00 3.26
CA ARG A 83 -5.61 6.01 4.49
C ARG A 83 -5.74 7.42 5.06
N VAL A 84 -4.62 8.16 5.15
CA VAL A 84 -4.63 9.55 5.63
C VAL A 84 -5.35 10.47 4.62
N THR A 85 -5.07 10.34 3.33
CA THR A 85 -5.74 11.13 2.27
C THR A 85 -7.25 10.91 2.29
N LYS A 86 -7.71 9.66 2.41
CA LYS A 86 -9.13 9.31 2.52
C LYS A 86 -9.76 9.94 3.78
N ALA A 87 -9.10 9.82 4.92
CA ALA A 87 -9.58 10.40 6.17
C ALA A 87 -9.75 11.93 6.08
N ILE A 88 -8.84 12.63 5.39
CA ILE A 88 -8.94 14.06 5.14
C ILE A 88 -10.13 14.36 4.24
N ARG A 89 -10.29 13.66 3.12
CA ARG A 89 -11.37 13.83 2.17
C ARG A 89 -12.74 13.61 2.80
N ASP A 90 -12.88 12.57 3.62
CA ASP A 90 -14.13 12.18 4.24
C ASP A 90 -14.42 12.97 5.55
N GLY A 91 -13.48 13.83 5.98
CA GLY A 91 -13.60 14.65 7.20
C GLY A 91 -13.20 13.93 8.50
N GLU A 92 -12.94 12.64 8.46
CA GLU A 92 -12.58 11.82 9.63
C GLU A 92 -11.23 12.26 10.26
N PHE A 93 -10.31 12.79 9.46
CA PHE A 93 -9.04 13.33 9.94
C PHE A 93 -9.24 14.41 11.00
N PHE A 94 -10.21 15.31 10.78
CA PHE A 94 -10.50 16.42 11.70
C PHE A 94 -11.18 15.99 13.00
N GLU A 95 -11.67 14.76 13.04
CA GLU A 95 -12.25 14.12 14.24
C GLU A 95 -11.29 13.11 14.89
N ASN A 96 -10.03 13.03 14.44
CA ASN A 96 -9.06 12.10 14.99
C ASN A 96 -8.83 12.36 16.48
N PRO A 97 -9.16 11.41 17.37
CA PRO A 97 -9.14 11.65 18.82
C PRO A 97 -7.73 11.89 19.36
N THR A 98 -6.72 11.25 18.79
CA THR A 98 -5.32 11.37 19.25
C THR A 98 -4.75 12.76 18.96
N ILE A 99 -4.94 13.23 17.73
CA ILE A 99 -4.50 14.58 17.35
C ILE A 99 -5.29 15.63 18.11
N ASN A 100 -6.61 15.48 18.15
CA ASN A 100 -7.50 16.45 18.82
C ASN A 100 -7.18 16.58 20.30
N GLN A 101 -6.92 15.49 21.00
CA GLN A 101 -6.53 15.51 22.41
C GLN A 101 -5.24 16.30 22.64
N ALA A 102 -4.22 16.09 21.83
CA ALA A 102 -2.95 16.80 21.97
C ALA A 102 -3.10 18.31 21.66
N VAL A 103 -3.82 18.64 20.59
CA VAL A 103 -4.07 20.03 20.20
C VAL A 103 -4.92 20.74 21.24
N ASP A 104 -6.04 20.15 21.69
CA ASP A 104 -6.92 20.75 22.70
C ASP A 104 -6.22 21.02 24.02
N LYS A 105 -5.36 20.10 24.46
CA LYS A 105 -4.57 20.28 25.68
C LYS A 105 -3.60 21.47 25.55
N ALA A 106 -2.92 21.62 24.42
CA ALA A 106 -2.06 22.76 24.17
C ALA A 106 -2.85 24.07 24.10
N VAL A 107 -3.97 24.09 23.37
CA VAL A 107 -4.85 25.26 23.23
C VAL A 107 -5.38 25.72 24.60
N ALA A 108 -5.88 24.78 25.41
CA ALA A 108 -6.38 25.07 26.76
C ALA A 108 -5.32 25.69 27.68
N ALA A 109 -4.05 25.34 27.49
CA ALA A 109 -2.92 25.87 28.22
C ALA A 109 -2.30 27.15 27.58
N GLY A 110 -2.87 27.67 26.51
CA GLY A 110 -2.32 28.81 25.76
C GLY A 110 -0.99 28.51 25.06
N LYS A 111 -0.72 27.25 24.79
CA LYS A 111 0.52 26.73 24.18
C LYS A 111 0.43 26.63 22.67
N ALA A 112 1.56 26.34 22.03
CA ALA A 112 1.68 26.26 20.59
C ALA A 112 1.43 24.84 20.06
N VAL A 113 1.10 24.76 18.77
CA VAL A 113 1.09 23.53 17.98
C VAL A 113 2.24 23.61 16.96
N HIS A 114 3.16 22.69 17.06
CA HIS A 114 4.28 22.53 16.13
C HIS A 114 3.98 21.37 15.18
N ILE A 115 4.12 21.60 13.89
CA ILE A 115 3.95 20.60 12.85
C ILE A 115 5.32 20.30 12.25
N LEU A 116 5.70 19.02 12.21
CA LEU A 116 6.91 18.54 11.56
C LEU A 116 6.54 17.72 10.34
N GLY A 117 7.30 17.78 9.27
CA GLY A 117 7.09 16.89 8.15
C GLY A 117 7.87 17.26 6.89
N LEU A 118 8.01 16.28 6.00
CA LEU A 118 8.58 16.45 4.69
C LEU A 118 7.58 17.19 3.79
N LEU A 119 7.91 18.41 3.42
CA LEU A 119 7.05 19.30 2.65
C LEU A 119 7.31 19.13 1.15
N SER A 120 6.60 18.20 0.53
CA SER A 120 6.63 17.95 -0.91
C SER A 120 5.36 17.23 -1.38
N ASP A 121 5.20 17.10 -2.68
CA ASP A 121 4.16 16.31 -3.34
C ASP A 121 4.63 14.89 -3.72
N GLY A 122 5.83 14.49 -3.28
CA GLY A 122 6.42 13.19 -3.63
C GLY A 122 5.64 11.97 -3.14
N GLY A 123 4.95 12.09 -1.99
CA GLY A 123 4.04 11.04 -1.51
C GLY A 123 4.71 9.75 -1.03
N VAL A 124 6.03 9.76 -0.79
CA VAL A 124 6.77 8.57 -0.33
C VAL A 124 6.85 8.51 1.20
N HIS A 125 7.16 9.60 1.87
CA HIS A 125 7.27 9.69 3.32
C HIS A 125 6.19 10.54 3.97
N SER A 126 5.68 11.50 3.23
CA SER A 126 4.72 12.52 3.65
C SER A 126 4.05 13.10 2.41
N HIS A 127 3.05 13.92 2.61
CA HIS A 127 2.46 14.71 1.51
C HIS A 127 2.09 16.11 1.99
N GLN A 128 2.35 17.12 1.17
CA GLN A 128 2.07 18.53 1.49
C GLN A 128 0.61 18.78 1.85
N ASP A 129 -0.35 18.10 1.21
CA ASP A 129 -1.78 18.26 1.49
C ASP A 129 -2.16 17.74 2.89
N HIS A 130 -1.45 16.73 3.39
CA HIS A 130 -1.63 16.27 4.77
C HIS A 130 -1.15 17.31 5.78
N ILE A 131 -0.06 18.01 5.48
CA ILE A 131 0.46 19.10 6.31
C ILE A 131 -0.51 20.28 6.32
N VAL A 132 -1.08 20.64 5.16
CA VAL A 132 -2.16 21.66 5.08
C VAL A 132 -3.35 21.26 5.95
N ALA A 133 -3.80 20.01 5.86
CA ALA A 133 -4.92 19.52 6.66
C ALA A 133 -4.61 19.59 8.18
N MET A 134 -3.38 19.30 8.59
CA MET A 134 -2.97 19.43 9.99
C MET A 134 -3.01 20.88 10.47
N ALA A 135 -2.55 21.82 9.65
CA ALA A 135 -2.64 23.25 9.96
C ALA A 135 -4.11 23.70 10.08
N GLU A 136 -4.96 23.23 9.19
CA GLU A 136 -6.42 23.51 9.25
C GLU A 136 -7.05 22.90 10.51
N LEU A 137 -6.70 21.68 10.89
CA LEU A 137 -7.17 21.05 12.11
C LEU A 137 -6.80 21.88 13.33
N ALA A 138 -5.54 22.27 13.46
CA ALA A 138 -5.06 23.08 14.58
C ALA A 138 -5.82 24.42 14.66
N ALA A 139 -6.03 25.10 13.54
CA ALA A 139 -6.78 26.35 13.46
C ALA A 139 -8.26 26.17 13.86
N ARG A 140 -8.93 25.12 13.36
CA ARG A 140 -10.32 24.78 13.70
C ARG A 140 -10.49 24.50 15.20
N ARG A 141 -9.50 23.89 15.83
CA ARG A 141 -9.47 23.61 17.28
C ARG A 141 -9.11 24.81 18.15
N GLY A 142 -8.88 25.98 17.55
CA GLY A 142 -8.62 27.23 18.26
C GLY A 142 -7.16 27.51 18.60
N ALA A 143 -6.21 26.81 17.98
CA ALA A 143 -4.79 27.12 18.16
C ALA A 143 -4.47 28.50 17.56
N GLU A 144 -3.89 29.39 18.38
CA GLU A 144 -3.46 30.71 17.96
C GLU A 144 -1.99 30.73 17.48
N LYS A 145 -1.19 29.78 17.95
CA LYS A 145 0.23 29.64 17.64
C LYS A 145 0.43 28.33 16.91
N ILE A 146 0.58 28.39 15.59
CA ILE A 146 0.79 27.22 14.73
C ILE A 146 2.08 27.43 13.97
N TYR A 147 3.05 26.51 14.14
CA TYR A 147 4.38 26.60 13.55
C TYR A 147 4.72 25.37 12.76
N LEU A 148 5.00 25.54 11.45
CA LEU A 148 5.50 24.47 10.60
C LEU A 148 7.02 24.49 10.57
N HIS A 149 7.61 23.37 10.90
CA HIS A 149 9.02 23.08 10.70
C HIS A 149 9.12 22.20 9.47
N ALA A 150 9.38 22.82 8.30
CA ALA A 150 9.35 22.14 7.02
C ALA A 150 10.68 21.45 6.73
N PHE A 151 10.62 20.15 6.41
CA PHE A 151 11.74 19.40 5.86
C PHE A 151 11.61 19.41 4.33
N LEU A 152 12.71 19.69 3.62
CA LEU A 152 12.71 19.81 2.18
C LEU A 152 13.22 18.52 1.51
N ASP A 153 12.61 18.14 0.40
CA ASP A 153 12.75 16.84 -0.23
C ASP A 153 13.98 16.77 -1.19
N GLY A 154 13.81 17.06 -2.43
CA GLY A 154 14.88 17.02 -3.44
C GLY A 154 15.43 15.62 -3.76
N ARG A 155 14.81 14.55 -3.23
CA ARG A 155 15.17 13.16 -3.45
C ARG A 155 14.04 12.35 -4.08
N ASP A 156 12.83 12.44 -3.52
CA ASP A 156 11.60 11.86 -4.10
C ASP A 156 10.93 12.85 -5.06
N THR A 157 11.44 14.07 -5.10
CA THR A 157 11.11 15.17 -6.00
C THR A 157 12.38 15.73 -6.62
N PRO A 158 12.31 16.54 -7.71
CA PRO A 158 13.50 17.15 -8.30
C PRO A 158 14.33 17.96 -7.28
N PRO A 159 15.66 18.02 -7.44
CA PRO A 159 16.56 18.60 -6.42
C PRO A 159 16.29 20.05 -6.01
N LYS A 160 15.68 20.84 -6.88
CA LYS A 160 15.31 22.26 -6.63
C LYS A 160 13.86 22.50 -7.04
N SER A 161 12.91 21.97 -6.26
CA SER A 161 11.47 22.02 -6.55
C SER A 161 10.62 22.39 -5.34
N ALA A 162 11.21 22.82 -4.23
CA ALA A 162 10.50 23.05 -2.97
C ALA A 162 9.63 24.31 -2.96
N GLN A 163 9.90 25.31 -3.80
CA GLN A 163 9.23 26.62 -3.73
C GLN A 163 7.70 26.52 -3.86
N PRO A 164 7.11 25.80 -4.82
CA PRO A 164 5.64 25.69 -4.91
C PRO A 164 4.99 25.12 -3.65
N SER A 165 5.64 24.15 -3.00
CA SER A 165 5.15 23.56 -1.73
C SER A 165 5.23 24.55 -0.58
N ILE A 166 6.27 25.37 -0.50
CA ILE A 166 6.39 26.45 0.48
C ILE A 166 5.27 27.48 0.26
N GLU A 167 5.07 27.92 -0.97
CA GLU A 167 4.03 28.89 -1.34
C GLU A 167 2.62 28.35 -1.03
N LEU A 168 2.39 27.04 -1.23
CA LEU A 168 1.13 26.37 -0.86
C LEU A 168 0.83 26.53 0.65
N LEU A 169 1.84 26.29 1.49
CA LEU A 169 1.68 26.40 2.94
C LEU A 169 1.57 27.86 3.40
N ASP A 170 2.32 28.78 2.82
CA ASP A 170 2.18 30.21 3.10
C ASP A 170 0.77 30.70 2.76
N ALA A 171 0.23 30.29 1.61
CA ALA A 171 -1.15 30.59 1.22
C ALA A 171 -2.19 29.97 2.17
N ALA A 172 -1.97 28.74 2.63
CA ALA A 172 -2.83 28.09 3.60
C ALA A 172 -2.87 28.85 4.93
N PHE A 173 -1.72 29.23 5.48
CA PHE A 173 -1.65 30.02 6.70
C PHE A 173 -2.27 31.42 6.54
N ALA A 174 -2.08 32.06 5.39
CA ALA A 174 -2.72 33.34 5.08
C ALA A 174 -4.25 33.20 5.07
N ARG A 175 -4.79 32.15 4.45
CA ARG A 175 -6.23 31.84 4.44
C ARG A 175 -6.78 31.57 5.84
N LEU A 176 -6.02 30.85 6.67
CA LEU A 176 -6.39 30.56 8.06
C LEU A 176 -6.29 31.80 8.98
N GLY A 177 -5.54 32.81 8.57
CA GLY A 177 -5.28 34.02 9.38
C GLY A 177 -4.39 33.78 10.60
N LYS A 178 -3.73 32.64 10.70
CA LYS A 178 -2.85 32.24 11.81
C LYS A 178 -1.85 31.17 11.35
N GLY A 179 -0.75 31.11 12.08
CA GLY A 179 0.32 30.17 11.80
C GLY A 179 1.33 30.68 10.76
N ARG A 180 2.43 30.01 10.67
CA ARG A 180 3.50 30.29 9.71
C ARG A 180 4.51 29.16 9.61
N ILE A 181 5.33 29.18 8.58
CA ILE A 181 6.55 28.38 8.51
C ILE A 181 7.58 29.01 9.45
N ALA A 182 8.08 28.25 10.41
CA ALA A 182 9.02 28.71 11.44
C ALA A 182 10.46 28.32 11.12
N SER A 183 10.69 27.25 10.36
CA SER A 183 12.02 26.79 9.99
C SER A 183 12.03 25.95 8.73
N LEU A 184 13.18 25.93 8.05
CA LEU A 184 13.49 25.05 6.92
C LEU A 184 14.76 24.25 7.22
N THR A 185 14.76 22.99 6.85
CA THR A 185 15.97 22.16 6.78
C THR A 185 15.78 21.03 5.78
N GLY A 186 16.85 20.62 5.11
CA GLY A 186 16.80 19.49 4.20
C GLY A 186 16.56 18.15 4.92
N ARG A 187 15.92 17.22 4.26
CA ARG A 187 15.65 15.87 4.78
C ARG A 187 16.92 15.11 5.16
N TYR A 188 18.04 15.44 4.55
CA TYR A 188 19.35 14.88 4.89
C TYR A 188 19.66 15.00 6.38
N PHE A 189 19.25 16.10 7.02
CA PHE A 189 19.45 16.35 8.44
C PHE A 189 18.29 15.80 9.30
N ALA A 190 17.06 16.15 8.95
CA ALA A 190 15.88 15.85 9.78
C ALA A 190 15.37 14.42 9.64
N MET A 191 15.73 13.72 8.57
CA MET A 191 15.17 12.41 8.20
C MET A 191 16.25 11.36 7.98
N ASP A 192 17.30 11.37 8.83
CA ASP A 192 18.30 10.32 8.84
C ASP A 192 17.69 8.98 9.30
N ARG A 193 18.28 7.86 8.87
CA ARG A 193 17.90 6.51 9.31
C ARG A 193 19.12 5.60 9.57
N ASP A 194 20.31 6.18 9.53
CA ASP A 194 21.57 5.44 9.63
C ASP A 194 22.33 5.77 10.91
N ASN A 195 21.62 6.30 11.96
CA ASN A 195 22.17 6.73 13.23
C ASN A 195 23.28 7.80 13.13
N ARG A 196 23.13 8.67 12.12
CA ARG A 196 23.96 9.86 11.94
C ARG A 196 23.41 10.98 12.82
N TRP A 197 23.62 10.85 14.10
CA TRP A 197 23.07 11.76 15.12
C TRP A 197 23.57 13.18 15.00
N ASP A 198 24.76 13.38 14.43
CA ASP A 198 25.30 14.70 14.06
C ASP A 198 24.39 15.47 13.08
N ARG A 199 23.64 14.78 12.25
CA ARG A 199 22.63 15.37 11.36
C ARG A 199 21.35 15.68 12.11
N VAL A 200 20.84 14.72 12.84
CA VAL A 200 19.59 14.83 13.61
C VAL A 200 19.67 15.93 14.65
N GLU A 201 20.82 16.07 15.31
CA GLU A 201 21.10 17.13 16.29
C GLU A 201 20.86 18.54 15.73
N GLN A 202 21.29 18.80 14.49
CA GLN A 202 21.10 20.10 13.84
C GLN A 202 19.60 20.39 13.62
N ALA A 203 18.82 19.42 13.17
CA ALA A 203 17.38 19.56 13.01
C ALA A 203 16.68 19.72 14.36
N TYR A 204 17.08 18.96 15.38
CA TYR A 204 16.51 19.06 16.72
C TYR A 204 16.69 20.46 17.31
N HIS A 205 17.92 21.01 17.31
CA HIS A 205 18.21 22.35 17.82
C HIS A 205 17.53 23.45 17.01
N LEU A 206 17.39 23.28 15.69
CA LEU A 206 16.60 24.21 14.87
C LEU A 206 15.15 24.28 15.36
N ILE A 207 14.53 23.12 15.57
CA ILE A 207 13.11 23.01 15.94
C ILE A 207 12.89 23.43 17.40
N VAL A 208 13.67 22.87 18.33
CA VAL A 208 13.45 23.04 19.77
C VAL A 208 13.96 24.38 20.28
N ASP A 209 15.13 24.80 19.84
CA ASP A 209 15.78 26.01 20.32
C ASP A 209 15.62 27.22 19.41
N GLY A 210 15.07 27.03 18.22
CA GLY A 210 15.04 28.08 17.19
C GLY A 210 16.42 28.44 16.64
N ALA A 211 17.40 27.55 16.80
CA ALA A 211 18.80 27.79 16.50
C ALA A 211 19.17 27.32 15.10
N GLY A 212 18.94 28.15 14.10
CA GLY A 212 19.40 27.92 12.73
C GLY A 212 20.84 28.38 12.50
N GLN A 213 21.53 27.76 11.54
CA GLN A 213 22.81 28.26 11.02
C GLN A 213 22.60 29.54 10.19
N PHE A 214 21.43 29.65 9.56
CA PHE A 214 21.01 30.78 8.77
C PHE A 214 19.63 31.26 9.22
N SER A 215 19.27 32.46 8.80
CA SER A 215 17.95 33.03 9.04
C SER A 215 17.47 33.80 7.80
N ALA A 216 16.17 33.87 7.61
CA ALA A 216 15.54 34.64 6.55
C ALA A 216 14.20 35.21 7.06
N ALA A 217 13.72 36.26 6.41
CA ALA A 217 12.44 36.89 6.78
C ALA A 217 11.24 36.03 6.32
N SER A 218 11.37 35.33 5.18
CA SER A 218 10.35 34.42 4.67
C SER A 218 10.95 33.07 4.26
N ALA A 219 10.12 32.04 4.16
CA ALA A 219 10.55 30.73 3.76
C ALA A 219 11.09 30.70 2.31
N VAL A 220 10.45 31.44 1.40
CA VAL A 220 10.94 31.57 0.03
C VAL A 220 12.31 32.22 -0.02
N GLU A 221 12.53 33.32 0.71
CA GLU A 221 13.84 33.97 0.79
C GLU A 221 14.89 33.01 1.38
N GLY A 222 14.55 32.25 2.42
CA GLY A 222 15.42 31.25 3.02
C GLY A 222 15.83 30.15 2.03
N LEU A 223 14.88 29.67 1.20
CA LEU A 223 15.13 28.69 0.15
C LEU A 223 16.07 29.26 -0.92
N GLN A 224 15.78 30.47 -1.43
CA GLN A 224 16.59 31.11 -2.48
C GLN A 224 18.02 31.34 -1.98
N ALA A 225 18.19 31.83 -0.75
CA ALA A 225 19.51 31.98 -0.14
C ALA A 225 20.28 30.64 -0.05
N ALA A 226 19.60 29.55 0.24
CA ALA A 226 20.22 28.21 0.23
C ALA A 226 20.66 27.81 -1.19
N TYR A 227 19.86 28.08 -2.20
CA TYR A 227 20.22 27.82 -3.59
C TYR A 227 21.41 28.65 -4.06
N GLU A 228 21.51 29.92 -3.62
CA GLU A 228 22.65 30.79 -3.88
C GLU A 228 23.94 30.28 -3.23
N ARG A 229 23.84 29.60 -2.07
CA ARG A 229 24.98 28.92 -1.45
C ARG A 229 25.36 27.60 -2.13
N GLY A 230 24.65 27.19 -3.17
CA GLY A 230 24.89 25.95 -3.90
C GLY A 230 24.23 24.71 -3.26
N GLU A 231 23.31 24.90 -2.31
CA GLU A 231 22.55 23.82 -1.70
C GLU A 231 21.38 23.42 -2.62
N SER A 232 20.91 22.16 -2.53
CA SER A 232 19.65 21.70 -3.09
C SER A 232 18.69 21.40 -1.94
N ASP A 233 17.42 21.14 -2.24
CA ASP A 233 16.37 20.94 -1.23
C ASP A 233 16.78 19.93 -0.15
N GLU A 234 17.29 18.76 -0.57
CA GLU A 234 17.71 17.69 0.35
C GLU A 234 18.75 18.15 1.38
N PHE A 235 19.62 19.10 1.01
CA PHE A 235 20.79 19.52 1.79
C PHE A 235 20.69 20.94 2.34
N VAL A 236 19.50 21.55 2.32
CA VAL A 236 19.29 22.87 2.92
C VAL A 236 19.65 22.83 4.41
N LYS A 237 20.62 23.65 4.80
CA LYS A 237 21.08 23.75 6.17
C LYS A 237 20.02 24.42 7.04
N ALA A 238 20.07 24.12 8.35
CA ALA A 238 19.15 24.64 9.34
C ALA A 238 18.93 26.15 9.19
N THR A 239 17.72 26.56 8.87
CA THR A 239 17.35 27.96 8.58
C THR A 239 16.14 28.36 9.41
N THR A 240 16.30 29.37 10.25
CA THR A 240 15.20 29.99 11.02
C THR A 240 14.44 30.97 10.13
N ILE A 241 13.12 30.90 10.14
CA ILE A 241 12.27 31.80 9.34
C ILE A 241 11.55 32.77 10.29
N GLY A 242 11.72 34.06 10.01
CA GLY A 242 11.16 35.14 10.85
C GLY A 242 11.73 35.15 12.27
N THR A 243 10.91 35.50 13.23
CA THR A 243 11.30 35.47 14.65
C THR A 243 11.52 34.03 15.09
N PRO A 244 12.66 33.70 15.73
CA PRO A 244 12.90 32.36 16.23
C PRO A 244 11.81 31.88 17.18
N VAL A 245 11.43 30.62 17.03
CA VAL A 245 10.41 29.97 17.87
C VAL A 245 11.09 28.83 18.62
N GLN A 246 10.77 28.73 19.90
CA GLN A 246 11.21 27.62 20.76
C GLN A 246 10.02 26.71 21.06
N VAL A 247 10.28 25.42 21.13
CA VAL A 247 9.31 24.47 21.67
C VAL A 247 9.36 24.54 23.19
N GLU A 248 8.21 24.67 23.84
CA GLU A 248 8.06 24.81 25.25
C GLU A 248 7.32 23.64 25.90
N ASP A 249 7.47 23.49 27.23
CA ASP A 249 6.67 22.55 28.00
C ASP A 249 5.16 22.80 27.75
N GLY A 250 4.43 21.77 27.46
CA GLY A 250 2.98 21.82 27.21
C GLY A 250 2.59 22.11 25.76
N ASP A 251 3.55 22.38 24.85
CA ASP A 251 3.26 22.48 23.42
C ASP A 251 2.85 21.12 22.86
N ALA A 252 2.07 21.12 21.80
CA ALA A 252 1.80 19.95 20.98
C ALA A 252 2.79 19.88 19.82
N VAL A 253 3.28 18.69 19.51
CA VAL A 253 4.14 18.43 18.34
C VAL A 253 3.53 17.28 17.56
N VAL A 254 3.20 17.51 16.30
CA VAL A 254 2.63 16.49 15.40
C VAL A 254 3.57 16.26 14.24
N PHE A 255 4.05 15.05 14.08
CA PHE A 255 4.93 14.67 12.97
C PHE A 255 4.11 14.03 11.85
N MET A 256 4.04 14.69 10.70
CA MET A 256 3.14 14.38 9.60
C MET A 256 3.71 13.40 8.56
N ASN A 257 4.83 12.77 8.84
CA ASN A 257 5.30 11.66 8.01
C ASN A 257 4.50 10.39 8.32
N PHE A 258 4.04 9.69 7.29
CA PHE A 258 3.35 8.41 7.43
C PHE A 258 4.29 7.21 7.30
N ARG A 259 5.47 7.35 6.68
CA ARG A 259 6.47 6.29 6.61
C ARG A 259 7.47 6.41 7.78
N ALA A 260 7.65 5.29 8.48
CA ALA A 260 8.31 5.25 9.78
C ALA A 260 9.84 5.37 9.74
N ASP A 261 10.49 4.77 8.75
CA ASP A 261 11.93 4.51 8.74
C ASP A 261 12.81 5.75 8.96
N ARG A 262 12.43 6.89 8.39
CA ARG A 262 13.14 8.17 8.50
C ARG A 262 12.52 9.16 9.50
N ALA A 263 11.53 8.73 10.27
CA ALA A 263 10.91 9.54 11.30
C ALA A 263 11.32 9.12 12.73
N ARG A 264 11.86 7.92 12.89
CA ARG A 264 12.17 7.32 14.19
C ARG A 264 13.20 8.12 14.98
N GLU A 265 14.32 8.48 14.36
CA GLU A 265 15.45 9.08 15.07
C GLU A 265 15.10 10.45 15.68
N LEU A 266 14.52 11.35 14.87
CA LEU A 266 14.09 12.65 15.36
C LEU A 266 13.00 12.52 16.44
N THR A 267 12.05 11.59 16.26
CA THR A 267 11.01 11.33 17.27
C THR A 267 11.62 10.86 18.58
N ARG A 268 12.58 9.93 18.55
CA ARG A 268 13.29 9.47 19.75
C ARG A 268 14.00 10.60 20.48
N ALA A 269 14.61 11.52 19.72
CA ALA A 269 15.25 12.70 20.31
C ALA A 269 14.25 13.58 21.08
N PHE A 270 12.97 13.59 20.70
CA PHE A 270 11.92 14.32 21.43
C PHE A 270 11.39 13.57 22.65
N VAL A 271 11.16 12.27 22.56
CA VAL A 271 10.28 11.56 23.49
C VAL A 271 10.96 10.44 24.28
N GLU A 272 12.14 9.98 23.87
CA GLU A 272 12.78 8.83 24.51
C GLU A 272 13.35 9.19 25.88
N PRO A 273 12.89 8.53 26.96
CA PRO A 273 13.48 8.71 28.27
C PRO A 273 14.95 8.29 28.28
N GLY A 274 15.82 9.14 28.81
CA GLY A 274 17.26 8.85 28.89
C GLY A 274 17.98 8.93 27.54
N PHE A 275 17.41 9.59 26.53
CA PHE A 275 18.08 9.85 25.25
C PHE A 275 19.46 10.50 25.48
N LYS A 276 20.49 9.95 24.82
CA LYS A 276 21.90 10.34 25.06
C LYS A 276 22.76 10.37 23.78
N GLU A 277 22.15 10.23 22.61
CA GLU A 277 22.91 10.15 21.35
C GLU A 277 23.56 11.49 20.98
N PHE A 278 23.02 12.60 21.47
CA PHE A 278 23.65 13.93 21.49
C PHE A 278 23.16 14.75 22.69
N GLU A 279 23.85 15.86 22.99
CA GLU A 279 23.48 16.75 24.09
C GLU A 279 22.28 17.63 23.67
N ARG A 280 21.17 17.49 24.37
CA ARG A 280 20.01 18.37 24.22
C ARG A 280 20.13 19.54 25.18
N LYS A 281 20.31 20.76 24.66
CA LYS A 281 20.30 21.99 25.47
C LYS A 281 18.98 22.18 26.20
N ARG A 282 17.90 21.80 25.57
CA ARG A 282 16.53 21.77 26.10
C ARG A 282 15.85 20.47 25.71
N ALA A 283 15.02 19.94 26.59
CA ALA A 283 14.23 18.74 26.37
C ALA A 283 12.79 18.99 26.87
N PRO A 284 12.00 19.82 26.15
CA PRO A 284 10.68 20.20 26.59
C PRO A 284 9.73 19.00 26.63
N GLN A 285 8.83 19.00 27.61
CA GLN A 285 7.80 17.99 27.77
C GLN A 285 6.59 18.38 26.92
N VAL A 286 6.44 17.72 25.81
CA VAL A 286 5.42 18.04 24.79
C VAL A 286 4.38 16.95 24.65
N GLY A 287 3.21 17.30 24.15
CA GLY A 287 2.22 16.35 23.63
C GLY A 287 2.63 15.92 22.23
N PHE A 288 3.48 14.89 22.12
CA PHE A 288 3.95 14.40 20.82
C PHE A 288 2.98 13.40 20.21
N VAL A 289 2.64 13.58 18.92
CA VAL A 289 1.83 12.65 18.14
C VAL A 289 2.58 12.24 16.89
N MET A 290 2.75 10.94 16.71
CA MET A 290 3.18 10.35 15.44
C MET A 290 1.95 10.23 14.52
N LEU A 291 2.08 10.56 13.23
CA LEU A 291 0.97 10.35 12.30
C LEU A 291 0.63 8.86 12.18
N THR A 292 1.63 8.03 12.00
CA THR A 292 1.55 6.56 12.07
C THR A 292 2.48 6.05 13.18
N GLN A 293 2.38 4.79 13.55
CA GLN A 293 3.30 4.23 14.55
C GLN A 293 4.69 4.01 13.96
N TYR A 294 5.67 4.79 14.37
CA TYR A 294 7.04 4.68 13.87
C TYR A 294 7.81 3.49 14.43
N ALA A 295 7.55 3.13 15.67
CA ALA A 295 7.96 1.87 16.30
C ALA A 295 7.11 1.65 17.55
N ALA A 296 6.85 0.38 17.88
CA ALA A 296 6.11 0.03 19.11
C ALA A 296 6.83 0.45 20.40
N SER A 297 8.16 0.57 20.34
CA SER A 297 9.01 0.99 21.48
C SER A 297 9.05 2.50 21.70
N ILE A 298 8.54 3.32 20.80
CA ILE A 298 8.53 4.78 20.95
C ILE A 298 7.35 5.18 21.85
N PRO A 299 7.60 5.86 22.99
CA PRO A 299 6.55 6.21 23.94
C PRO A 299 5.78 7.47 23.53
N ALA A 300 5.12 7.42 22.38
CA ALA A 300 4.24 8.46 21.87
C ALA A 300 3.02 7.83 21.18
N PRO A 301 1.84 8.45 21.24
CA PRO A 301 0.67 7.96 20.55
C PRO A 301 0.77 8.17 19.04
N ALA A 302 0.12 7.29 18.28
CA ALA A 302 -0.04 7.40 16.84
C ALA A 302 -1.48 7.79 16.49
N ALA A 303 -1.63 8.74 15.57
CA ALA A 303 -2.94 9.18 15.08
C ALA A 303 -3.64 8.08 14.26
N PHE A 304 -2.85 7.37 13.44
CA PHE A 304 -3.26 6.22 12.65
C PHE A 304 -2.44 5.01 13.10
N ALA A 305 -2.91 4.34 14.13
CA ALA A 305 -2.28 3.12 14.64
C ALA A 305 -2.35 2.00 13.59
N PRO A 306 -1.42 1.01 13.62
CA PRO A 306 -1.50 -0.16 12.77
C PRO A 306 -2.85 -0.87 12.95
N GLU A 307 -3.50 -1.22 11.86
CA GLU A 307 -4.72 -2.03 11.89
C GLU A 307 -4.33 -3.50 11.89
N ALA A 308 -4.81 -4.24 12.90
CA ALA A 308 -4.70 -5.68 12.91
C ALA A 308 -5.70 -6.25 11.90
N LEU A 309 -5.21 -6.97 10.88
CA LEU A 309 -6.06 -7.69 9.93
C LEU A 309 -6.52 -9.01 10.55
N THR A 310 -7.59 -8.93 11.34
CA THR A 310 -8.24 -10.11 11.94
C THR A 310 -9.31 -10.68 11.02
N ASN A 311 -9.60 -11.97 11.17
CA ASN A 311 -10.57 -12.68 10.34
C ASN A 311 -10.31 -12.56 8.84
N VAL A 312 -9.02 -12.57 8.44
CA VAL A 312 -8.65 -12.80 7.04
C VAL A 312 -9.12 -14.19 6.63
N LEU A 313 -9.24 -14.45 5.34
CA LEU A 313 -9.83 -15.71 4.84
C LEU A 313 -9.21 -16.94 5.49
N GLY A 314 -7.88 -17.04 5.53
CA GLY A 314 -7.19 -18.19 6.12
C GLY A 314 -7.50 -18.42 7.59
N GLU A 315 -7.52 -17.35 8.39
CA GLU A 315 -7.91 -17.42 9.80
C GLU A 315 -9.37 -17.86 9.98
N TYR A 316 -10.25 -17.29 9.17
CA TYR A 316 -11.68 -17.59 9.28
C TYR A 316 -12.01 -19.01 8.81
N LEU A 317 -11.33 -19.52 7.78
CA LEU A 317 -11.42 -20.92 7.38
C LEU A 317 -10.99 -21.87 8.51
N ALA A 318 -9.86 -21.56 9.17
CA ALA A 318 -9.37 -22.33 10.32
C ALA A 318 -10.38 -22.34 11.47
N LYS A 319 -10.95 -21.19 11.83
CA LYS A 319 -12.02 -21.08 12.86
C LYS A 319 -13.26 -21.91 12.54
N ASN A 320 -13.53 -22.15 11.25
CA ASN A 320 -14.65 -22.98 10.79
C ASN A 320 -14.24 -24.43 10.49
N GLY A 321 -13.06 -24.87 10.93
CA GLY A 321 -12.57 -26.24 10.78
C GLY A 321 -12.34 -26.66 9.32
N LYS A 322 -12.05 -25.70 8.43
CA LYS A 322 -11.80 -25.97 7.01
C LYS A 322 -10.32 -26.14 6.75
N THR A 323 -9.99 -27.07 5.84
CA THR A 323 -8.63 -27.31 5.38
C THR A 323 -8.34 -26.48 4.14
N GLN A 324 -7.09 -25.98 4.03
CA GLN A 324 -6.69 -25.13 2.92
C GLN A 324 -5.27 -25.42 2.46
N LEU A 325 -5.06 -25.34 1.15
CA LEU A 325 -3.74 -25.39 0.53
C LEU A 325 -3.38 -24.03 -0.05
N ARG A 326 -2.16 -23.56 0.21
CA ARG A 326 -1.53 -22.42 -0.44
C ARG A 326 -0.36 -22.93 -1.29
N ILE A 327 -0.36 -22.61 -2.57
CA ILE A 327 0.65 -23.11 -3.50
C ILE A 327 1.05 -22.06 -4.52
N ALA A 328 2.32 -21.90 -4.70
CA ALA A 328 2.93 -21.09 -5.76
C ALA A 328 4.38 -21.49 -5.99
N GLU A 329 4.97 -21.03 -7.07
CA GLU A 329 6.41 -21.08 -7.24
C GLU A 329 7.12 -19.97 -6.46
N THR A 330 8.47 -20.06 -6.31
CA THR A 330 9.28 -19.22 -5.42
C THR A 330 8.95 -17.72 -5.52
N GLU A 331 8.83 -17.20 -6.73
CA GLU A 331 8.60 -15.75 -6.97
C GLU A 331 7.30 -15.23 -6.36
N LYS A 332 6.31 -16.10 -6.19
CA LYS A 332 4.97 -15.71 -5.71
C LYS A 332 4.53 -16.46 -4.44
N TYR A 333 5.43 -17.22 -3.84
CA TYR A 333 5.10 -17.96 -2.61
C TYR A 333 4.70 -17.05 -1.45
N ALA A 334 5.45 -15.96 -1.22
CA ALA A 334 5.12 -14.99 -0.19
C ALA A 334 3.76 -14.32 -0.42
N HIS A 335 3.32 -14.18 -1.68
CA HIS A 335 2.06 -13.55 -2.02
C HIS A 335 0.86 -14.40 -1.58
N VAL A 336 0.88 -15.71 -1.80
CA VAL A 336 -0.20 -16.61 -1.36
C VAL A 336 -0.08 -17.01 0.12
N THR A 337 1.00 -16.67 0.80
CA THR A 337 1.24 -16.98 2.22
C THR A 337 1.20 -15.71 3.06
N PHE A 338 2.30 -15.01 3.21
CA PHE A 338 2.45 -13.83 4.06
C PHE A 338 1.41 -12.72 3.74
N PHE A 339 1.39 -12.25 2.49
CA PHE A 339 0.51 -11.14 2.10
C PHE A 339 -0.98 -11.54 2.12
N PHE A 340 -1.31 -12.70 1.59
CA PHE A 340 -2.69 -13.21 1.60
C PHE A 340 -3.20 -13.47 3.04
N SER A 341 -2.31 -13.78 3.96
CA SER A 341 -2.60 -13.97 5.39
C SER A 341 -2.55 -12.67 6.21
N GLY A 342 -2.55 -11.50 5.56
CA GLY A 342 -2.58 -10.21 6.23
C GLY A 342 -1.29 -9.84 6.98
N GLY A 343 -0.14 -10.33 6.51
CA GLY A 343 1.17 -10.09 7.12
C GLY A 343 1.57 -11.13 8.19
N ARG A 344 0.90 -12.26 8.22
CA ARG A 344 1.22 -13.37 9.13
C ARG A 344 2.11 -14.41 8.45
N GLU A 345 3.25 -14.71 9.06
CA GLU A 345 4.19 -15.75 8.59
C GLU A 345 3.69 -17.17 8.89
N GLU A 346 3.20 -17.41 10.11
CA GLU A 346 2.81 -18.72 10.56
C GLU A 346 1.53 -19.23 9.87
N PRO A 347 1.50 -20.49 9.42
CA PRO A 347 0.28 -21.09 8.90
C PRO A 347 -0.86 -21.07 9.91
N PHE A 348 -2.09 -21.00 9.43
CA PHE A 348 -3.28 -21.21 10.25
C PHE A 348 -3.52 -22.71 10.47
N GLU A 349 -4.31 -23.07 11.46
CA GLU A 349 -4.71 -24.46 11.67
C GLU A 349 -5.42 -25.00 10.41
N GLY A 350 -5.02 -26.19 9.95
CA GLY A 350 -5.57 -26.79 8.72
C GLY A 350 -5.01 -26.19 7.42
N GLU A 351 -4.03 -25.29 7.49
CA GLU A 351 -3.33 -24.74 6.33
C GLU A 351 -2.06 -25.53 6.03
N GLU A 352 -1.97 -26.02 4.81
CA GLU A 352 -0.74 -26.57 4.24
C GLU A 352 -0.19 -25.64 3.15
N ARG A 353 1.13 -25.63 2.99
CA ARG A 353 1.85 -24.79 2.03
C ARG A 353 2.77 -25.64 1.16
N ILE A 354 2.71 -25.43 -0.15
CA ILE A 354 3.61 -26.07 -1.11
C ILE A 354 4.34 -24.98 -1.88
N LEU A 355 5.66 -24.99 -1.79
CA LEU A 355 6.54 -24.15 -2.58
C LEU A 355 7.16 -24.99 -3.70
N ILE A 356 7.01 -24.54 -4.94
CA ILE A 356 7.67 -25.11 -6.11
C ILE A 356 8.82 -24.19 -6.50
N PRO A 357 10.07 -24.68 -6.64
CA PRO A 357 11.17 -23.82 -7.07
C PRO A 357 10.93 -23.21 -8.44
N SER A 358 11.13 -21.90 -8.56
CA SER A 358 11.17 -21.24 -9.87
C SER A 358 12.40 -21.67 -10.67
N PRO A 359 12.37 -21.63 -12.00
CA PRO A 359 13.50 -22.02 -12.82
C PRO A 359 14.74 -21.15 -12.56
N ASN A 360 15.90 -21.75 -12.54
CA ASN A 360 17.16 -21.00 -12.39
C ASN A 360 17.63 -20.46 -13.74
N VAL A 361 17.01 -19.36 -14.17
CA VAL A 361 17.34 -18.63 -15.40
C VAL A 361 17.60 -17.15 -15.07
N ALA A 362 18.34 -16.45 -15.93
CA ALA A 362 18.65 -15.04 -15.70
C ALA A 362 17.40 -14.15 -15.76
N THR A 363 16.53 -14.41 -16.74
CA THR A 363 15.25 -13.75 -16.93
C THR A 363 14.22 -14.75 -17.44
N TYR A 364 12.94 -14.55 -17.11
CA TYR A 364 11.91 -15.57 -17.37
C TYR A 364 11.41 -15.62 -18.82
N ASP A 365 11.80 -14.69 -19.67
CA ASP A 365 11.62 -14.82 -21.13
C ASP A 365 12.37 -16.02 -21.71
N LEU A 366 13.43 -16.46 -21.03
CA LEU A 366 14.18 -17.67 -21.40
C LEU A 366 13.44 -18.98 -21.08
N LYS A 367 12.50 -18.93 -20.16
CA LYS A 367 11.61 -20.05 -19.79
C LYS A 367 10.21 -19.55 -19.40
N PRO A 368 9.38 -19.13 -20.38
CA PRO A 368 8.09 -18.51 -20.11
C PRO A 368 7.07 -19.41 -19.40
N GLU A 369 7.19 -20.72 -19.52
CA GLU A 369 6.38 -21.69 -18.78
C GLU A 369 6.69 -21.70 -17.29
N MET A 370 7.86 -21.18 -16.88
CA MET A 370 8.34 -21.16 -15.51
C MET A 370 8.13 -22.51 -14.82
N SER A 371 7.54 -22.58 -13.64
CA SER A 371 7.19 -23.83 -12.96
C SER A 371 5.68 -24.11 -12.94
N ALA A 372 4.91 -23.44 -13.78
CA ALA A 372 3.45 -23.58 -13.83
C ALA A 372 2.98 -25.05 -14.08
N PRO A 373 3.60 -25.85 -14.95
CA PRO A 373 3.21 -27.26 -15.12
C PRO A 373 3.37 -28.07 -13.82
N GLU A 374 4.47 -27.89 -13.07
CA GLU A 374 4.73 -28.60 -11.79
C GLU A 374 3.76 -28.17 -10.70
N VAL A 375 3.46 -26.85 -10.61
CA VAL A 375 2.43 -26.31 -9.72
C VAL A 375 1.09 -26.98 -10.02
N THR A 376 0.73 -27.08 -11.31
CA THR A 376 -0.51 -27.69 -11.77
C THR A 376 -0.58 -29.19 -11.44
N ASP A 377 0.51 -29.93 -11.56
CA ASP A 377 0.56 -31.35 -11.18
C ASP A 377 0.18 -31.57 -9.73
N LYS A 378 0.69 -30.72 -8.82
CA LYS A 378 0.37 -30.77 -7.39
C LYS A 378 -1.09 -30.41 -7.10
N ILE A 379 -1.62 -29.45 -7.81
CA ILE A 379 -3.02 -29.01 -7.63
C ILE A 379 -3.96 -30.11 -8.13
N VAL A 380 -3.72 -30.68 -9.30
CA VAL A 380 -4.54 -31.76 -9.85
C VAL A 380 -4.55 -32.96 -8.91
N ASP A 381 -3.38 -33.37 -8.39
CA ASP A 381 -3.29 -34.45 -7.40
C ASP A 381 -4.09 -34.12 -6.13
N ALA A 382 -3.99 -32.88 -5.63
CA ALA A 382 -4.77 -32.45 -4.46
C ALA A 382 -6.28 -32.48 -4.69
N ILE A 383 -6.73 -32.07 -5.88
CA ILE A 383 -8.16 -32.08 -6.28
C ILE A 383 -8.68 -33.51 -6.40
N GLU A 384 -7.99 -34.37 -7.16
CA GLU A 384 -8.42 -35.75 -7.42
C GLU A 384 -8.48 -36.58 -6.13
N ASN A 385 -7.56 -36.30 -5.17
CA ASN A 385 -7.56 -36.94 -3.86
C ASN A 385 -8.44 -36.19 -2.82
N GLN A 386 -9.13 -35.14 -3.17
CA GLN A 386 -10.04 -34.37 -2.32
C GLN A 386 -9.47 -34.02 -0.92
N ARG A 387 -8.19 -33.59 -0.91
CA ARG A 387 -7.43 -33.37 0.35
C ARG A 387 -7.88 -32.12 1.11
N TYR A 388 -8.33 -31.10 0.40
CA TYR A 388 -8.62 -29.78 0.97
C TYR A 388 -10.03 -29.30 0.65
N ASP A 389 -10.54 -28.44 1.52
CA ASP A 389 -11.80 -27.71 1.25
C ASP A 389 -11.54 -26.55 0.27
N VAL A 390 -10.39 -25.86 0.39
CA VAL A 390 -10.01 -24.72 -0.43
C VAL A 390 -8.56 -24.87 -0.91
N ILE A 391 -8.31 -24.50 -2.15
CA ILE A 391 -6.96 -24.40 -2.72
C ILE A 391 -6.77 -22.99 -3.28
N ILE A 392 -5.69 -22.32 -2.89
CA ILE A 392 -5.32 -20.99 -3.36
C ILE A 392 -3.98 -21.09 -4.07
N VAL A 393 -3.99 -20.77 -5.36
CA VAL A 393 -2.81 -20.83 -6.23
C VAL A 393 -2.55 -19.48 -6.88
N ASN A 394 -1.28 -19.11 -6.97
CA ASN A 394 -0.80 -18.04 -7.83
C ASN A 394 0.07 -18.63 -8.94
N TYR A 395 -0.22 -18.22 -10.18
CA TYR A 395 0.62 -18.45 -11.33
C TYR A 395 1.42 -17.20 -11.67
N ALA A 396 2.74 -17.27 -11.53
CA ALA A 396 3.65 -16.13 -11.66
C ALA A 396 3.89 -15.65 -13.09
N ASN A 397 3.53 -16.43 -14.09
CA ASN A 397 3.97 -16.29 -15.47
C ASN A 397 3.65 -14.92 -16.10
N GLY A 398 2.41 -14.44 -15.95
CA GLY A 398 2.00 -13.17 -16.54
C GLY A 398 2.86 -12.01 -16.04
N ASP A 399 3.01 -11.90 -14.75
CA ASP A 399 3.78 -10.82 -14.14
C ASP A 399 5.29 -10.94 -14.41
N MET A 400 5.87 -12.09 -14.09
CA MET A 400 7.33 -12.28 -14.17
C MET A 400 7.86 -12.24 -15.61
N VAL A 401 7.14 -12.82 -16.56
CA VAL A 401 7.50 -12.73 -17.98
C VAL A 401 7.16 -11.36 -18.56
N GLY A 402 6.02 -10.77 -18.15
CA GLY A 402 5.63 -9.43 -18.55
C GLY A 402 6.68 -8.37 -18.21
N HIS A 403 7.30 -8.46 -17.05
CA HIS A 403 8.39 -7.56 -16.64
C HIS A 403 9.62 -7.60 -17.54
N THR A 404 9.82 -8.66 -18.33
CA THR A 404 10.93 -8.74 -19.28
C THR A 404 10.71 -7.87 -20.53
N GLY A 405 9.47 -7.48 -20.81
CA GLY A 405 9.11 -6.72 -22.02
C GLY A 405 9.19 -7.52 -23.32
N VAL A 406 9.42 -8.83 -23.25
CA VAL A 406 9.53 -9.71 -24.43
C VAL A 406 8.16 -10.25 -24.81
N PHE A 407 7.56 -9.69 -25.84
CA PHE A 407 6.19 -9.97 -26.24
C PHE A 407 5.92 -11.45 -26.55
N GLU A 408 6.75 -12.08 -27.37
CA GLU A 408 6.58 -13.49 -27.75
C GLU A 408 6.70 -14.43 -26.55
N ALA A 409 7.54 -14.08 -25.57
CA ALA A 409 7.63 -14.83 -24.33
C ALA A 409 6.38 -14.68 -23.47
N ALA A 410 5.81 -13.49 -23.42
CA ALA A 410 4.53 -13.24 -22.72
C ALA A 410 3.38 -14.01 -23.36
N VAL A 411 3.31 -14.05 -24.69
CA VAL A 411 2.32 -14.89 -25.43
C VAL A 411 2.45 -16.35 -25.03
N LYS A 412 3.66 -16.89 -25.01
CA LYS A 412 3.92 -18.29 -24.60
C LYS A 412 3.57 -18.55 -23.15
N ALA A 413 3.84 -17.59 -22.28
CA ALA A 413 3.43 -17.65 -20.87
C ALA A 413 1.92 -17.76 -20.72
N VAL A 414 1.16 -16.96 -21.44
CA VAL A 414 -0.31 -17.00 -21.44
C VAL A 414 -0.84 -18.33 -21.97
N GLU A 415 -0.28 -18.87 -23.04
CA GLU A 415 -0.66 -20.19 -23.58
C GLU A 415 -0.39 -21.33 -22.59
N THR A 416 0.70 -21.23 -21.81
CA THR A 416 1.00 -22.18 -20.74
C THR A 416 -0.04 -22.08 -19.63
N LEU A 417 -0.44 -20.88 -19.24
CA LEU A 417 -1.51 -20.66 -18.25
C LEU A 417 -2.84 -21.23 -18.72
N ASP A 418 -3.19 -21.05 -19.98
CA ASP A 418 -4.40 -21.61 -20.58
C ASP A 418 -4.46 -23.14 -20.41
N THR A 419 -3.35 -23.82 -20.72
CA THR A 419 -3.21 -25.27 -20.53
C THR A 419 -3.35 -25.67 -19.07
N CYS A 420 -2.69 -24.96 -18.15
CA CYS A 420 -2.74 -25.23 -16.70
C CYS A 420 -4.16 -25.06 -16.14
N VAL A 421 -4.84 -23.97 -16.49
CA VAL A 421 -6.23 -23.71 -16.09
C VAL A 421 -7.16 -24.81 -16.63
N GLY A 422 -6.94 -25.27 -17.85
CA GLY A 422 -7.69 -26.40 -18.45
C GLY A 422 -7.59 -27.66 -17.62
N ARG A 423 -6.36 -28.04 -17.21
CA ARG A 423 -6.12 -29.21 -16.37
C ARG A 423 -6.82 -29.13 -15.01
N ILE A 424 -6.76 -27.96 -14.36
CA ILE A 424 -7.43 -27.74 -13.07
C ILE A 424 -8.94 -27.85 -13.23
N THR A 425 -9.52 -27.17 -14.21
CA THR A 425 -10.98 -27.18 -14.41
C THR A 425 -11.51 -28.55 -14.78
N GLU A 426 -10.77 -29.35 -15.56
CA GLU A 426 -11.10 -30.74 -15.86
C GLU A 426 -11.07 -31.63 -14.61
N ALA A 427 -10.05 -31.48 -13.76
CA ALA A 427 -9.97 -32.21 -12.49
C ALA A 427 -11.15 -31.86 -11.56
N LEU A 428 -11.51 -30.57 -11.47
CA LEU A 428 -12.66 -30.11 -10.69
C LEU A 428 -13.99 -30.69 -11.21
N GLN A 429 -14.17 -30.75 -12.52
CA GLN A 429 -15.39 -31.35 -13.10
C GLN A 429 -15.57 -32.80 -12.70
N LYS A 430 -14.48 -33.57 -12.62
CA LYS A 430 -14.52 -35.00 -12.21
C LYS A 430 -15.01 -35.20 -10.78
N VAL A 431 -14.63 -34.30 -9.87
CA VAL A 431 -14.96 -34.41 -8.43
C VAL A 431 -16.16 -33.54 -8.02
N GLY A 432 -16.70 -32.73 -8.91
CA GLY A 432 -17.80 -31.80 -8.62
C GLY A 432 -17.37 -30.58 -7.82
N GLY A 433 -16.10 -30.19 -7.91
CA GLY A 433 -15.57 -28.96 -7.32
C GLY A 433 -15.86 -27.72 -8.16
N GLU A 434 -15.49 -26.57 -7.66
CA GLU A 434 -15.69 -25.26 -8.29
C GLU A 434 -14.42 -24.42 -8.28
N ALA A 435 -14.34 -23.43 -9.15
CA ALA A 435 -13.22 -22.47 -9.18
C ALA A 435 -13.68 -21.02 -9.34
N LEU A 436 -12.89 -20.12 -8.77
CA LEU A 436 -12.83 -18.72 -9.14
C LEU A 436 -11.48 -18.46 -9.83
N ILE A 437 -11.53 -17.84 -11.01
CA ILE A 437 -10.34 -17.47 -11.77
C ILE A 437 -10.30 -15.95 -11.83
N THR A 438 -9.21 -15.36 -11.36
CA THR A 438 -9.00 -13.92 -11.37
C THR A 438 -7.52 -13.59 -11.51
N ALA A 439 -7.18 -12.33 -11.40
CA ALA A 439 -5.82 -11.82 -11.29
C ALA A 439 -5.75 -10.80 -10.16
N ASP A 440 -4.56 -10.39 -9.80
CA ASP A 440 -4.31 -9.41 -8.75
C ASP A 440 -4.02 -8.00 -9.31
N HIS A 441 -3.53 -7.90 -10.52
CA HIS A 441 -3.32 -6.68 -11.31
C HIS A 441 -3.06 -7.04 -12.78
N GLY A 442 -2.98 -6.03 -13.65
CA GLY A 442 -2.62 -6.20 -15.05
C GLY A 442 -1.12 -6.03 -15.32
N ASN A 443 -0.65 -6.61 -16.42
CA ASN A 443 0.69 -6.47 -16.99
C ASN A 443 0.71 -6.88 -18.47
N VAL A 444 0.46 -8.17 -18.78
CA VAL A 444 0.70 -8.73 -20.13
C VAL A 444 -0.34 -8.34 -21.17
N GLU A 445 -1.43 -7.72 -20.80
CA GLU A 445 -2.41 -7.15 -21.74
C GLU A 445 -1.91 -5.87 -22.42
N GLN A 446 -0.78 -5.30 -21.92
CA GLN A 446 -0.15 -4.12 -22.50
C GLN A 446 1.38 -4.27 -22.45
N MET A 447 1.99 -4.72 -23.54
CA MET A 447 3.42 -5.00 -23.63
C MET A 447 4.23 -3.89 -24.33
N GLU A 448 3.57 -2.82 -24.79
CA GLU A 448 4.20 -1.64 -25.39
C GLU A 448 3.64 -0.37 -24.75
N ASP A 449 4.50 0.60 -24.50
CA ASP A 449 4.10 1.93 -24.07
C ASP A 449 3.63 2.75 -25.29
N GLU A 450 2.36 3.12 -25.28
CA GLU A 450 1.69 3.81 -26.40
C GLU A 450 2.31 5.18 -26.75
N CYS A 451 2.93 5.83 -25.77
CA CYS A 451 3.50 7.15 -25.96
C CYS A 451 4.92 7.10 -26.55
N THR A 452 5.69 6.09 -26.14
CA THR A 452 7.13 6.01 -26.50
C THR A 452 7.43 4.93 -27.53
N GLY A 453 6.52 3.96 -27.72
CA GLY A 453 6.74 2.78 -28.57
C GLY A 453 7.84 1.84 -28.03
N GLN A 454 8.20 1.98 -26.76
CA GLN A 454 9.14 1.08 -26.10
C GLN A 454 8.41 -0.05 -25.41
N ALA A 455 9.13 -1.12 -25.06
CA ALA A 455 8.55 -2.21 -24.28
C ALA A 455 7.99 -1.68 -22.96
N HIS A 456 6.74 -2.02 -22.65
CA HIS A 456 6.11 -1.74 -21.37
C HIS A 456 6.40 -2.89 -20.42
N THR A 457 7.06 -2.61 -19.32
CA THR A 457 7.51 -3.62 -18.34
C THR A 457 6.89 -3.42 -16.95
N ALA A 458 6.04 -2.42 -16.79
CA ALA A 458 5.35 -2.11 -15.55
C ALA A 458 3.96 -2.76 -15.50
N HIS A 459 3.33 -2.70 -14.34
CA HIS A 459 1.93 -3.06 -14.19
C HIS A 459 1.01 -2.04 -14.88
N THR A 460 -0.27 -2.37 -14.99
CA THR A 460 -1.30 -1.50 -15.58
C THR A 460 -2.39 -1.19 -14.56
N CYS A 461 -3.22 -0.20 -14.88
CA CYS A 461 -4.46 0.08 -14.16
C CYS A 461 -5.69 -0.63 -14.76
N GLU A 462 -5.49 -1.49 -15.74
CA GLU A 462 -6.57 -2.21 -16.38
C GLU A 462 -7.29 -3.15 -15.40
N PRO A 463 -8.61 -3.36 -15.55
CA PRO A 463 -9.32 -4.30 -14.71
C PRO A 463 -8.83 -5.72 -14.97
N VAL A 464 -9.14 -6.62 -14.04
CA VAL A 464 -8.76 -8.02 -14.15
C VAL A 464 -9.99 -8.92 -14.37
N PRO A 465 -9.83 -10.06 -15.04
CA PRO A 465 -10.93 -10.99 -15.26
C PRO A 465 -11.40 -11.63 -13.95
N PHE A 466 -12.69 -11.97 -13.93
CA PHE A 466 -13.28 -12.78 -12.87
C PHE A 466 -14.23 -13.79 -13.48
N ILE A 467 -13.97 -15.09 -13.29
CA ILE A 467 -14.76 -16.19 -13.87
C ILE A 467 -15.14 -17.15 -12.74
N TYR A 468 -16.42 -17.48 -12.64
CA TYR A 468 -16.91 -18.55 -11.77
C TYR A 468 -17.14 -19.82 -12.58
N VAL A 469 -16.37 -20.88 -12.27
CA VAL A 469 -16.49 -22.20 -12.90
C VAL A 469 -17.16 -23.16 -11.92
N GLY A 470 -18.41 -23.47 -12.16
CA GLY A 470 -19.19 -24.35 -11.32
C GLY A 470 -20.48 -24.82 -12.01
N LYS A 471 -21.19 -25.76 -11.38
CA LYS A 471 -22.45 -26.29 -11.90
C LYS A 471 -23.67 -25.53 -11.36
N ARG A 472 -23.51 -24.73 -10.32
CA ARG A 472 -24.61 -23.95 -9.76
C ARG A 472 -24.96 -22.77 -10.66
N PRO A 473 -26.23 -22.55 -10.99
CA PRO A 473 -26.64 -21.35 -11.72
C PRO A 473 -26.24 -20.10 -10.95
N ALA A 474 -25.62 -19.16 -11.65
CA ALA A 474 -25.12 -17.95 -11.02
C ALA A 474 -24.97 -16.83 -12.05
N ARG A 475 -24.89 -15.59 -11.55
CA ARG A 475 -24.51 -14.41 -12.33
C ARG A 475 -23.42 -13.64 -11.60
N ILE A 476 -22.70 -12.80 -12.33
CA ILE A 476 -21.65 -11.94 -11.80
C ILE A 476 -22.20 -10.54 -11.57
N ARG A 477 -22.00 -10.01 -10.37
CA ARG A 477 -22.28 -8.62 -10.03
C ARG A 477 -21.19 -7.72 -10.65
N GLU A 478 -21.59 -6.68 -11.35
CA GLU A 478 -20.68 -5.68 -11.90
C GLU A 478 -20.06 -4.81 -10.80
N GLY A 479 -18.94 -4.16 -11.12
CA GLY A 479 -18.25 -3.23 -10.24
C GLY A 479 -17.59 -3.90 -9.02
N GLY A 480 -17.18 -5.16 -9.15
CA GLY A 480 -16.42 -5.86 -8.12
C GLY A 480 -14.98 -5.36 -7.99
N VAL A 481 -14.40 -5.63 -6.82
CA VAL A 481 -13.00 -5.30 -6.49
C VAL A 481 -12.32 -6.53 -5.87
N LEU A 482 -10.98 -6.53 -5.74
CA LEU A 482 -10.25 -7.68 -5.17
C LEU A 482 -10.73 -8.06 -3.76
N ALA A 483 -11.09 -7.07 -2.95
CA ALA A 483 -11.61 -7.28 -1.60
C ALA A 483 -12.92 -8.07 -1.54
N ASP A 484 -13.62 -8.20 -2.66
CA ASP A 484 -14.88 -8.94 -2.77
C ASP A 484 -14.69 -10.45 -2.96
N VAL A 485 -13.45 -10.89 -3.26
CA VAL A 485 -13.17 -12.29 -3.60
C VAL A 485 -13.28 -13.21 -2.37
N ALA A 486 -12.72 -12.86 -1.22
CA ALA A 486 -12.84 -13.67 -0.01
C ALA A 486 -14.30 -13.82 0.46
N PRO A 487 -15.13 -12.76 0.53
CA PRO A 487 -16.56 -12.90 0.79
C PRO A 487 -17.27 -13.82 -0.19
N THR A 488 -16.89 -13.79 -1.47
CA THR A 488 -17.44 -14.67 -2.51
C THR A 488 -17.07 -16.13 -2.26
N LEU A 489 -15.81 -16.42 -1.91
CA LEU A 489 -15.38 -17.77 -1.54
C LEU A 489 -16.17 -18.30 -0.35
N LEU A 490 -16.34 -17.52 0.70
CA LEU A 490 -17.13 -17.91 1.88
C LEU A 490 -18.58 -18.21 1.50
N LYS A 491 -19.19 -17.37 0.69
CA LYS A 491 -20.56 -17.59 0.20
C LYS A 491 -20.70 -18.88 -0.58
N LEU A 492 -19.77 -19.18 -1.47
CA LEU A 492 -19.77 -20.42 -2.26
C LEU A 492 -19.59 -21.66 -1.34
N MET A 493 -18.88 -21.52 -0.23
CA MET A 493 -18.70 -22.57 0.76
C MET A 493 -19.88 -22.69 1.76
N GLY A 494 -20.87 -21.82 1.67
CA GLY A 494 -21.98 -21.79 2.62
C GLY A 494 -21.60 -21.30 4.01
N LEU A 495 -20.55 -20.50 4.12
CA LEU A 495 -20.09 -19.89 5.38
C LEU A 495 -20.60 -18.45 5.47
N GLU A 496 -20.88 -18.02 6.70
CA GLU A 496 -21.22 -16.62 6.98
C GLU A 496 -19.99 -15.73 6.81
N GLN A 497 -20.20 -14.50 6.38
CA GLN A 497 -19.14 -13.51 6.24
C GLN A 497 -18.87 -12.85 7.61
N PRO A 498 -17.61 -12.82 8.10
CA PRO A 498 -17.29 -12.12 9.33
C PRO A 498 -17.44 -10.60 9.18
N ALA A 499 -17.77 -9.92 10.28
CA ALA A 499 -18.05 -8.49 10.28
C ALA A 499 -16.86 -7.62 9.79
N GLU A 500 -15.65 -8.11 9.98
CA GLU A 500 -14.41 -7.44 9.54
C GLU A 500 -14.25 -7.42 8.03
N MET A 501 -14.84 -8.37 7.31
CA MET A 501 -14.85 -8.33 5.85
C MET A 501 -15.95 -7.38 5.37
N THR A 502 -15.56 -6.32 4.71
CA THR A 502 -16.48 -5.29 4.18
C THR A 502 -16.78 -5.48 2.68
N GLY A 503 -16.06 -6.39 2.04
CA GLY A 503 -16.29 -6.76 0.64
C GLY A 503 -17.68 -7.36 0.43
N LYS A 504 -18.13 -7.36 -0.81
CA LYS A 504 -19.46 -7.85 -1.21
C LYS A 504 -19.33 -9.02 -2.17
N THR A 505 -20.12 -10.06 -1.97
CA THR A 505 -20.16 -11.19 -2.90
C THR A 505 -20.30 -10.74 -4.38
N ILE A 506 -19.43 -11.29 -5.24
CA ILE A 506 -19.47 -11.05 -6.70
C ILE A 506 -20.37 -12.10 -7.38
N VAL A 507 -20.33 -13.35 -6.93
CA VAL A 507 -21.15 -14.43 -7.46
C VAL A 507 -22.49 -14.46 -6.74
N GLU A 508 -23.56 -14.22 -7.49
CA GLU A 508 -24.94 -14.32 -7.02
C GLU A 508 -25.52 -15.66 -7.49
N LEU A 509 -25.69 -16.61 -6.56
CA LEU A 509 -26.34 -17.90 -6.86
C LEU A 509 -27.85 -17.72 -7.00
N GLU A 510 -28.43 -18.37 -8.02
CA GLU A 510 -29.88 -18.36 -8.31
C GLU A 510 -30.65 -19.36 -7.43
#